data_95aaca98ef394ffd20e5c97d70a67b51
#
_entry.id   95aaca98ef394ffd20e5c97d70a67b51
#
_cell.length_a   1.000
_cell.length_b   1.000
_cell.length_c   1.000
_cell.angle_alpha   90.00
_cell.angle_beta   90.00
_cell.angle_gamma   90.00
#
_symmetry.space_group_name_H-M   'P 1'
#
loop_
_entity.id
_entity.type
_entity.pdbx_description
1 polymer ?
#
loop_
_entity_poly.entity_id
_entity_poly.type
_entity_poly.pdbx_seq_one_letter_code
_entity_poly.pdbx_strand_id
1 'polypeptide(L)'
;MKIGLVSDTHIPDAGTELPEQLFDAFSDAGIEMILHAGDIYNPECLDWLERIAPVHSCEGNGDFFRKIKDRRIERAPVLEIEGFKVGVTHGLAIPEMPPVRTVESVMNHEFGGPVDVIVFGDTHTEEVLTLKGVFMVNPGSPTLPHNLDHIIGTVGIMELNRGETPTARIIRLETMTDLDMENPVKWWSVR
;
A
#
# COMPACT_ATOMS: atom_id res chain seq x y z
N MET A 1 13.88 -9.40 4.12
CA MET A 1 13.39 -8.12 4.65
C MET A 1 11.88 -8.14 4.72
N LYS A 2 11.30 -7.72 5.86
CA LYS A 2 9.85 -7.58 6.04
C LYS A 2 9.44 -6.12 5.91
N ILE A 3 8.43 -5.85 5.11
CA ILE A 3 7.99 -4.51 4.72
C ILE A 3 6.51 -4.34 5.05
N GLY A 4 6.18 -3.32 5.84
CA GLY A 4 4.80 -2.91 6.08
C GLY A 4 4.26 -2.13 4.89
N LEU A 5 3.05 -2.44 4.45
CA LEU A 5 2.36 -1.76 3.35
C LEU A 5 1.12 -1.06 3.86
N VAL A 6 0.99 0.22 3.54
CA VAL A 6 -0.15 1.08 3.89
C VAL A 6 -0.55 1.87 2.65
N SER A 7 -1.82 2.18 2.49
CA SER A 7 -2.33 3.11 1.48
C SER A 7 -3.59 3.79 1.97
N ASP A 8 -3.93 4.93 1.36
CA ASP A 8 -5.26 5.54 1.48
C ASP A 8 -5.68 5.79 2.93
N THR A 9 -4.80 6.42 3.70
CA THR A 9 -5.08 6.72 5.12
C THR A 9 -6.08 7.86 5.30
N HIS A 10 -6.16 8.79 4.37
CA HIS A 10 -7.14 9.87 4.31
C HIS A 10 -7.35 10.66 5.62
N ILE A 11 -6.36 10.75 6.49
CA ILE A 11 -6.47 11.50 7.74
C ILE A 11 -6.35 13.02 7.45
N PRO A 12 -7.28 13.88 7.89
CA PRO A 12 -8.31 13.63 8.91
C PRO A 12 -9.70 13.27 8.37
N ASP A 13 -9.88 13.07 7.06
CA ASP A 13 -11.21 12.90 6.46
C ASP A 13 -11.84 11.55 6.86
N ALA A 14 -11.04 10.49 6.93
CA ALA A 14 -11.50 9.15 7.31
C ALA A 14 -11.32 8.82 8.81
N GLY A 15 -10.88 9.79 9.60
CA GLY A 15 -10.66 9.65 11.03
C GLY A 15 -9.61 10.63 11.55
N THR A 16 -9.44 10.71 12.85
CA THR A 16 -8.46 11.64 13.46
C THR A 16 -7.09 11.02 13.65
N GLU A 17 -7.01 9.69 13.71
CA GLU A 17 -5.80 8.94 14.00
C GLU A 17 -5.80 7.61 13.23
N LEU A 18 -4.63 7.02 13.05
CA LEU A 18 -4.50 5.66 12.52
C LEU A 18 -4.98 4.63 13.55
N PRO A 19 -5.60 3.52 13.13
CA PRO A 19 -6.00 2.45 14.04
C PRO A 19 -4.81 1.91 14.84
N GLU A 20 -4.98 1.71 16.15
CA GLU A 20 -3.95 1.16 17.04
C GLU A 20 -3.48 -0.22 16.57
N GLN A 21 -4.40 -1.02 16.05
CA GLN A 21 -4.13 -2.34 15.50
C GLN A 21 -3.12 -2.34 14.32
N LEU A 22 -3.00 -1.23 13.60
CA LEU A 22 -1.98 -1.08 12.56
C LEU A 22 -0.57 -1.14 13.17
N PHE A 23 -0.38 -0.42 14.28
CA PHE A 23 0.92 -0.38 14.97
C PHE A 23 1.25 -1.74 15.58
N ASP A 24 0.26 -2.42 16.15
CA ASP A 24 0.40 -3.77 16.69
C ASP A 24 0.78 -4.76 15.57
N ALA A 25 0.06 -4.74 14.45
CA ALA A 25 0.33 -5.63 13.31
C ALA A 25 1.76 -5.48 12.78
N PHE A 26 2.25 -4.25 12.69
CA PHE A 26 3.60 -3.97 12.19
C PHE A 26 4.69 -4.32 13.22
N SER A 27 4.43 -4.03 14.48
CA SER A 27 5.35 -4.38 15.57
C SER A 27 5.48 -5.89 15.74
N ASP A 28 4.36 -6.61 15.74
CA ASP A 28 4.32 -8.09 15.86
C ASP A 28 4.99 -8.78 14.66
N ALA A 29 4.83 -8.22 13.47
CA ALA A 29 5.50 -8.73 12.27
C ALA A 29 7.01 -8.46 12.28
N GLY A 30 7.48 -7.47 13.05
CA GLY A 30 8.87 -7.05 13.07
C GLY A 30 9.31 -6.48 11.73
N ILE A 31 8.52 -5.54 11.18
CA ILE A 31 8.84 -4.90 9.91
C ILE A 31 10.06 -4.00 10.02
N GLU A 32 10.80 -3.88 8.92
CA GLU A 32 12.06 -3.15 8.83
C GLU A 32 11.94 -1.86 8.01
N MET A 33 10.85 -1.72 7.25
CA MET A 33 10.53 -0.57 6.41
C MET A 33 9.01 -0.48 6.22
N ILE A 34 8.49 0.71 5.95
CA ILE A 34 7.10 0.93 5.55
C ILE A 34 7.05 1.60 4.17
N LEU A 35 6.21 1.06 3.29
CA LEU A 35 5.85 1.69 2.02
C LEU A 35 4.41 2.17 2.11
N HIS A 36 4.20 3.48 1.85
CA HIS A 36 2.87 4.09 1.83
C HIS A 36 2.49 4.46 0.39
N ALA A 37 1.43 3.87 -0.14
CA ALA A 37 1.03 4.05 -1.53
C ALA A 37 0.09 5.26 -1.77
N GLY A 38 0.27 6.36 -1.01
CA GLY A 38 -0.37 7.65 -1.26
C GLY A 38 -1.73 7.86 -0.58
N ASP A 39 -2.30 9.04 -0.81
CA ASP A 39 -3.50 9.56 -0.15
C ASP A 39 -3.38 9.58 1.37
N ILE A 40 -2.39 10.33 1.82
CA ILE A 40 -2.01 10.50 3.23
C ILE A 40 -2.86 11.59 3.88
N TYR A 41 -2.96 12.74 3.21
CA TYR A 41 -3.61 14.01 3.58
C TYR A 41 -2.98 14.74 4.77
N ASN A 42 -2.42 14.05 5.76
CA ASN A 42 -1.71 14.66 6.88
C ASN A 42 -0.33 14.01 7.09
N PRO A 43 0.77 14.76 6.93
CA PRO A 43 2.13 14.24 7.15
C PRO A 43 2.39 13.67 8.55
N GLU A 44 1.61 14.03 9.57
CA GLU A 44 1.72 13.42 10.89
C GLU A 44 1.49 11.89 10.86
N CYS A 45 0.70 11.39 9.90
CA CYS A 45 0.53 9.95 9.70
C CYS A 45 1.88 9.26 9.43
N LEU A 46 2.73 9.90 8.63
CA LEU A 46 4.07 9.38 8.35
C LEU A 46 4.97 9.46 9.60
N ASP A 47 4.79 10.49 10.46
CA ASP A 47 5.53 10.59 11.72
C ASP A 47 5.13 9.47 12.69
N TRP A 48 3.85 9.11 12.73
CA TRP A 48 3.37 8.00 13.55
C TRP A 48 3.93 6.67 13.06
N LEU A 49 3.91 6.43 11.76
CA LEU A 49 4.47 5.21 11.15
C LEU A 49 6.00 5.14 11.31
N GLU A 50 6.71 6.27 11.18
CA GLU A 50 8.18 6.31 11.29
C GLU A 50 8.69 5.96 12.71
N ARG A 51 7.81 5.94 13.73
CA ARG A 51 8.15 5.41 15.07
C ARG A 51 8.39 3.90 15.07
N ILE A 52 7.86 3.18 14.08
CA ILE A 52 8.03 1.72 13.94
C ILE A 52 9.23 1.42 13.05
N ALA A 53 9.25 1.98 11.84
CA ALA A 53 10.28 1.74 10.85
C ALA A 53 10.36 2.92 9.85
N PRO A 54 11.48 3.09 9.12
CA PRO A 54 11.60 4.10 8.08
C PRO A 54 10.47 4.03 7.05
N VAL A 55 9.93 5.20 6.66
CA VAL A 55 8.80 5.32 5.73
C VAL A 55 9.24 5.91 4.41
N HIS A 56 8.82 5.28 3.31
CA HIS A 56 8.84 5.84 1.96
C HIS A 56 7.41 5.89 1.42
N SER A 57 7.05 6.98 0.78
CA SER A 57 5.69 7.17 0.28
C SER A 57 5.66 7.70 -1.15
N CYS A 58 4.64 7.30 -1.91
CA CYS A 58 4.31 8.04 -3.12
C CYS A 58 3.27 9.13 -2.86
N GLU A 59 3.17 10.08 -3.82
CA GLU A 59 2.15 11.14 -3.80
C GLU A 59 0.83 10.54 -4.34
N GLY A 60 -0.24 10.61 -3.53
CA GLY A 60 -1.60 10.31 -3.98
C GLY A 60 -2.23 11.48 -4.73
N ASN A 61 -3.35 11.24 -5.43
CA ASN A 61 -4.09 12.29 -6.10
C ASN A 61 -4.65 13.32 -5.10
N GLY A 62 -5.13 12.88 -3.95
CA GLY A 62 -5.58 13.76 -2.87
C GLY A 62 -4.45 14.57 -2.26
N ASP A 63 -3.26 13.98 -2.09
CA ASP A 63 -2.08 14.68 -1.62
C ASP A 63 -1.67 15.79 -2.59
N PHE A 64 -1.68 15.49 -3.90
CA PHE A 64 -1.39 16.47 -4.95
C PHE A 64 -2.37 17.64 -4.92
N PHE A 65 -3.69 17.38 -4.88
CA PHE A 65 -4.70 18.44 -4.84
C PHE A 65 -4.65 19.28 -3.56
N ARG A 66 -4.31 18.66 -2.43
CA ARG A 66 -4.13 19.33 -1.14
C ARG A 66 -2.78 20.01 -0.98
N LYS A 67 -1.87 19.80 -1.94
CA LYS A 67 -0.49 20.31 -1.93
C LYS A 67 0.30 19.87 -0.70
N ILE A 68 0.10 18.62 -0.29
CA ILE A 68 0.84 18.02 0.81
C ILE A 68 2.32 17.95 0.43
N LYS A 69 3.20 18.35 1.36
CA LYS A 69 4.64 18.31 1.16
C LYS A 69 5.32 17.73 2.37
N ASP A 70 6.09 16.69 2.13
CA ASP A 70 6.95 16.05 3.11
C ASP A 70 8.14 15.42 2.39
N ARG A 71 9.29 15.29 3.09
CA ARG A 71 10.52 14.72 2.54
C ARG A 71 10.41 13.25 2.15
N ARG A 72 9.43 12.53 2.72
CA ARG A 72 9.18 11.10 2.51
C ARG A 72 8.25 10.84 1.34
N ILE A 73 7.61 11.89 0.79
CA ILE A 73 6.65 11.78 -0.31
C ILE A 73 7.37 12.13 -1.61
N GLU A 74 7.44 11.16 -2.50
CA GLU A 74 7.92 11.32 -3.87
C GLU A 74 6.78 11.01 -4.84
N ARG A 75 6.88 11.41 -6.11
CA ARG A 75 5.80 11.14 -7.06
C ARG A 75 5.55 9.65 -7.24
N ALA A 76 6.58 8.89 -7.52
CA ALA A 76 6.53 7.44 -7.68
C ALA A 76 7.95 6.86 -7.43
N PRO A 77 8.35 6.68 -6.17
CA PRO A 77 9.70 6.21 -5.85
C PRO A 77 9.95 4.79 -6.35
N VAL A 78 11.21 4.55 -6.72
CA VAL A 78 11.72 3.22 -7.02
C VAL A 78 12.86 2.90 -6.06
N LEU A 79 12.71 1.83 -5.30
CA LEU A 79 13.64 1.40 -4.27
C LEU A 79 14.31 0.08 -4.69
N GLU A 80 15.59 -0.08 -4.38
CA GLU A 80 16.26 -1.36 -4.50
C GLU A 80 16.27 -2.07 -3.14
N ILE A 81 15.49 -3.14 -3.01
CA ILE A 81 15.30 -3.89 -1.77
C ILE A 81 15.59 -5.37 -2.03
N GLU A 82 16.58 -5.94 -1.33
CA GLU A 82 16.96 -7.35 -1.45
C GLU A 82 17.23 -7.81 -2.90
N GLY A 83 17.64 -6.90 -3.78
CA GLY A 83 17.90 -7.15 -5.19
C GLY A 83 16.67 -7.05 -6.10
N PHE A 84 15.53 -6.65 -5.57
CA PHE A 84 14.32 -6.32 -6.32
C PHE A 84 14.22 -4.80 -6.53
N LYS A 85 13.77 -4.40 -7.71
CA LYS A 85 13.30 -3.04 -7.95
C LYS A 85 11.84 -2.95 -7.55
N VAL A 86 11.55 -2.17 -6.52
CA VAL A 86 10.20 -1.98 -5.96
C VAL A 86 9.72 -0.57 -6.32
N GLY A 87 8.73 -0.49 -7.20
CA GLY A 87 8.05 0.76 -7.52
C GLY A 87 6.85 0.98 -6.59
N VAL A 88 6.68 2.21 -6.10
CA VAL A 88 5.51 2.59 -5.32
C VAL A 88 4.76 3.68 -6.07
N THR A 89 3.49 3.46 -6.36
CA THR A 89 2.62 4.43 -7.05
C THR A 89 1.23 4.43 -6.43
N HIS A 90 0.52 5.55 -6.51
CA HIS A 90 -0.82 5.56 -5.95
C HIS A 90 -1.82 4.90 -6.88
N GLY A 91 -2.10 5.52 -8.02
CA GLY A 91 -3.04 4.96 -9.00
C GLY A 91 -2.36 3.99 -9.96
N LEU A 92 -2.88 2.78 -10.01
CA LEU A 92 -2.53 1.82 -11.06
C LEU A 92 -3.71 1.72 -12.00
N ALA A 93 -3.59 2.26 -13.22
CA ALA A 93 -4.63 2.10 -14.22
C ALA A 93 -4.74 0.62 -14.62
N ILE A 94 -5.68 -0.08 -13.99
CA ILE A 94 -5.95 -1.50 -14.24
C ILE A 94 -6.45 -1.66 -15.69
N PRO A 95 -6.15 -2.78 -16.36
CA PRO A 95 -6.46 -3.00 -17.80
C PRO A 95 -7.94 -2.83 -18.19
N GLU A 96 -8.84 -2.78 -17.23
CA GLU A 96 -10.29 -2.74 -17.44
C GLU A 96 -10.85 -1.31 -17.64
N MET A 97 -10.06 -0.28 -17.35
CA MET A 97 -10.48 1.12 -17.55
C MET A 97 -9.76 1.73 -18.77
N PRO A 98 -10.49 2.32 -19.71
CA PRO A 98 -9.86 3.05 -20.83
C PRO A 98 -9.11 4.30 -20.39
N PRO A 99 -7.95 4.62 -21.00
CA PRO A 99 -7.28 3.80 -21.99
C PRO A 99 -6.61 2.58 -21.36
N VAL A 100 -6.78 1.42 -22.00
CA VAL A 100 -6.14 0.17 -21.58
C VAL A 100 -4.63 0.39 -21.51
N ARG A 101 -4.07 0.39 -20.30
CA ARG A 101 -2.63 0.47 -20.09
C ARG A 101 -2.08 -0.94 -19.87
N THR A 102 -1.00 -1.27 -20.54
CA THR A 102 -0.27 -2.51 -20.24
C THR A 102 0.59 -2.29 -19.01
N VAL A 103 0.95 -3.38 -18.31
CA VAL A 103 1.88 -3.30 -17.16
C VAL A 103 3.18 -2.61 -17.59
N GLU A 104 3.70 -2.91 -18.76
CA GLU A 104 4.90 -2.27 -19.29
C GLU A 104 4.72 -0.76 -19.53
N SER A 105 3.54 -0.33 -20.00
CA SER A 105 3.29 1.10 -20.21
C SER A 105 3.16 1.85 -18.90
N VAL A 106 2.61 1.22 -17.86
CA VAL A 106 2.54 1.78 -16.50
C VAL A 106 3.95 1.89 -15.92
N MET A 107 4.75 0.82 -15.98
CA MET A 107 6.13 0.85 -15.48
C MET A 107 6.96 1.94 -16.15
N ASN A 108 6.85 2.09 -17.49
CA ASN A 108 7.58 3.12 -18.20
C ASN A 108 7.10 4.54 -17.85
N HIS A 109 5.80 4.73 -17.65
CA HIS A 109 5.22 6.03 -17.32
C HIS A 109 5.51 6.45 -15.87
N GLU A 110 5.29 5.55 -14.92
CA GLU A 110 5.40 5.87 -13.49
C GLU A 110 6.85 5.80 -13.00
N PHE A 111 7.60 4.78 -13.42
CA PHE A 111 8.92 4.46 -12.88
C PHE A 111 10.08 4.70 -13.85
N GLY A 112 9.79 5.08 -15.10
CA GLY A 112 10.81 5.28 -16.13
C GLY A 112 11.45 3.98 -16.66
N GLY A 113 10.89 2.82 -16.33
CA GLY A 113 11.39 1.53 -16.76
C GLY A 113 10.82 0.35 -15.95
N PRO A 114 11.30 -0.87 -16.22
CA PRO A 114 10.79 -2.07 -15.57
C PRO A 114 11.15 -2.13 -14.08
N VAL A 115 10.18 -2.61 -13.28
CA VAL A 115 10.33 -2.97 -11.88
C VAL A 115 9.88 -4.42 -11.65
N ASP A 116 10.33 -5.03 -10.57
CA ASP A 116 10.01 -6.42 -10.22
C ASP A 116 8.74 -6.49 -9.35
N VAL A 117 8.52 -5.46 -8.53
CA VAL A 117 7.41 -5.34 -7.60
C VAL A 117 6.75 -3.98 -7.75
N ILE A 118 5.41 -3.93 -7.68
CA ILE A 118 4.64 -2.69 -7.62
C ILE A 118 3.77 -2.71 -6.35
N VAL A 119 3.92 -1.68 -5.52
CA VAL A 119 2.99 -1.39 -4.42
C VAL A 119 2.11 -0.22 -4.84
N PHE A 120 0.79 -0.37 -4.72
CA PHE A 120 -0.17 0.63 -5.19
C PHE A 120 -1.39 0.76 -4.26
N GLY A 121 -2.25 1.75 -4.49
CA GLY A 121 -3.44 2.08 -3.71
C GLY A 121 -4.62 2.52 -4.56
N ASP A 122 -5.24 3.67 -4.22
CA ASP A 122 -6.32 4.38 -4.93
C ASP A 122 -7.70 3.69 -4.90
N THR A 123 -7.75 2.38 -5.00
CA THR A 123 -9.01 1.63 -5.04
C THR A 123 -9.58 1.32 -3.65
N HIS A 124 -8.78 1.44 -2.60
CA HIS A 124 -9.08 1.02 -1.23
C HIS A 124 -9.42 -0.47 -1.10
N THR A 125 -9.03 -1.26 -2.11
CA THR A 125 -9.37 -2.69 -2.22
C THR A 125 -8.09 -3.51 -2.24
N GLU A 126 -8.07 -4.55 -1.43
CA GLU A 126 -6.92 -5.42 -1.27
C GLU A 126 -6.67 -6.24 -2.54
N GLU A 127 -5.42 -6.26 -2.99
CA GLU A 127 -4.99 -7.09 -4.11
C GLU A 127 -3.57 -7.64 -3.88
N VAL A 128 -3.39 -8.92 -4.16
CA VAL A 128 -2.08 -9.58 -4.22
C VAL A 128 -2.08 -10.47 -5.45
N LEU A 129 -1.29 -10.11 -6.45
CA LEU A 129 -1.25 -10.84 -7.72
C LEU A 129 0.12 -10.77 -8.38
N THR A 130 0.36 -11.67 -9.32
CA THR A 130 1.50 -11.59 -10.24
C THR A 130 0.98 -11.49 -11.66
N LEU A 131 1.31 -10.40 -12.34
CA LEU A 131 0.91 -10.17 -13.72
C LEU A 131 2.15 -9.96 -14.60
N LYS A 132 2.32 -10.81 -15.62
CA LYS A 132 3.47 -10.78 -16.54
C LYS A 132 4.83 -10.77 -15.82
N GLY A 133 4.93 -11.49 -14.71
CA GLY A 133 6.16 -11.59 -13.94
C GLY A 133 6.41 -10.45 -12.97
N VAL A 134 5.55 -9.44 -12.90
CA VAL A 134 5.60 -8.36 -11.92
C VAL A 134 4.70 -8.72 -10.74
N PHE A 135 5.24 -8.73 -9.52
CA PHE A 135 4.49 -8.93 -8.29
C PHE A 135 3.82 -7.61 -7.86
N MET A 136 2.54 -7.63 -7.60
CA MET A 136 1.73 -6.43 -7.38
C MET A 136 0.91 -6.56 -6.11
N VAL A 137 0.95 -5.52 -5.26
CA VAL A 137 0.24 -5.52 -3.98
C VAL A 137 -0.46 -4.19 -3.75
N ASN A 138 -1.77 -4.26 -3.49
CA ASN A 138 -2.55 -3.18 -2.88
C ASN A 138 -2.93 -3.62 -1.46
N PRO A 139 -2.51 -2.92 -0.40
CA PRO A 139 -2.83 -3.31 0.97
C PRO A 139 -4.27 -2.98 1.37
N GLY A 140 -5.06 -2.34 0.52
CA GLY A 140 -6.33 -1.72 0.90
C GLY A 140 -6.12 -0.43 1.69
N SER A 141 -7.09 -0.06 2.51
CA SER A 141 -7.03 1.11 3.37
C SER A 141 -7.27 0.72 4.84
N PRO A 142 -6.49 1.23 5.80
CA PRO A 142 -6.72 0.98 7.23
C PRO A 142 -7.92 1.74 7.80
N THR A 143 -8.32 2.83 7.16
CA THR A 143 -9.28 3.82 7.68
C THR A 143 -10.53 3.98 6.82
N LEU A 144 -10.45 3.64 5.52
CA LEU A 144 -11.54 3.80 4.56
C LEU A 144 -11.62 2.58 3.61
N PRO A 145 -11.67 1.33 4.14
CA PRO A 145 -11.67 0.13 3.31
C PRO A 145 -12.89 0.10 2.39
N HIS A 146 -12.68 -0.19 1.11
CA HIS A 146 -13.75 -0.26 0.10
C HIS A 146 -14.64 1.01 0.04
N ASN A 147 -14.09 2.17 0.41
CA ASN A 147 -14.81 3.45 0.54
C ASN A 147 -15.95 3.41 1.59
N LEU A 148 -15.79 2.61 2.63
CA LEU A 148 -16.77 2.48 3.71
C LEU A 148 -16.29 3.21 4.96
N ASP A 149 -17.06 4.19 5.42
CA ASP A 149 -16.78 4.93 6.64
C ASP A 149 -16.94 4.09 7.91
N HIS A 150 -16.19 4.45 8.94
CA HIS A 150 -16.29 3.88 10.29
C HIS A 150 -15.99 2.39 10.39
N ILE A 151 -15.22 1.86 9.45
CA ILE A 151 -14.73 0.48 9.47
C ILE A 151 -13.21 0.50 9.57
N ILE A 152 -12.67 -0.29 10.50
CA ILE A 152 -11.23 -0.54 10.56
C ILE A 152 -10.90 -1.54 9.43
N GLY A 153 -9.97 -1.16 8.59
CA GLY A 153 -9.67 -1.92 7.36
C GLY A 153 -8.43 -2.79 7.45
N THR A 154 -7.52 -2.60 6.51
CA THR A 154 -6.43 -3.53 6.24
C THR A 154 -5.08 -2.86 6.12
N VAL A 155 -4.03 -3.65 6.31
CA VAL A 155 -2.63 -3.35 5.97
C VAL A 155 -1.99 -4.58 5.35
N GLY A 156 -0.86 -4.40 4.66
CA GLY A 156 -0.09 -5.49 4.08
C GLY A 156 1.23 -5.73 4.81
N ILE A 157 1.69 -6.99 4.78
CA ILE A 157 3.07 -7.35 5.11
C ILE A 157 3.65 -8.05 3.89
N MET A 158 4.71 -7.47 3.32
CA MET A 158 5.44 -8.05 2.19
C MET A 158 6.79 -8.59 2.67
N GLU A 159 7.19 -9.74 2.17
CA GLU A 159 8.52 -10.31 2.40
C GLU A 159 9.29 -10.39 1.10
N LEU A 160 10.47 -9.77 1.09
CA LEU A 160 11.44 -9.82 0.00
C LEU A 160 12.74 -10.42 0.53
N ASN A 161 13.19 -11.51 -0.08
CA ASN A 161 14.47 -12.13 0.21
C ASN A 161 15.20 -12.39 -1.11
N ARG A 162 16.47 -12.03 -1.16
CA ARG A 162 17.28 -12.16 -2.38
C ARG A 162 17.24 -13.58 -2.94
N GLY A 163 16.79 -13.72 -4.18
CA GLY A 163 16.72 -15.00 -4.89
C GLY A 163 15.48 -15.85 -4.56
N GLU A 164 14.57 -15.36 -3.73
CA GLU A 164 13.29 -16.00 -3.45
C GLU A 164 12.14 -15.27 -4.19
N THR A 165 11.01 -15.92 -4.31
CA THR A 165 9.81 -15.29 -4.87
C THR A 165 9.22 -14.31 -3.84
N PRO A 166 8.87 -13.07 -4.23
CA PRO A 166 8.18 -12.14 -3.36
C PRO A 166 6.88 -12.72 -2.81
N THR A 167 6.57 -12.46 -1.55
CA THR A 167 5.30 -12.84 -0.94
C THR A 167 4.68 -11.67 -0.20
N ALA A 168 3.36 -11.64 -0.11
CA ALA A 168 2.64 -10.69 0.71
C ALA A 168 1.40 -11.33 1.33
N ARG A 169 1.01 -10.84 2.50
CA ARG A 169 -0.25 -11.15 3.15
C ARG A 169 -0.93 -9.85 3.56
N ILE A 170 -2.24 -9.85 3.54
CA ILE A 170 -3.07 -8.74 3.97
C ILE A 170 -3.66 -9.08 5.33
N ILE A 171 -3.56 -8.16 6.28
CA ILE A 171 -4.10 -8.32 7.63
C ILE A 171 -5.37 -7.49 7.75
N ARG A 172 -6.46 -8.13 8.16
CA ARG A 172 -7.68 -7.46 8.61
C ARG A 172 -7.45 -6.97 10.04
N LEU A 173 -7.38 -5.67 10.22
CA LEU A 173 -7.01 -5.03 11.49
C LEU A 173 -8.05 -5.27 12.61
N GLU A 174 -9.35 -5.31 12.28
CA GLU A 174 -10.41 -5.54 13.27
C GLU A 174 -10.25 -6.87 14.01
N THR A 175 -9.77 -7.90 13.34
CA THR A 175 -9.61 -9.26 13.89
C THR A 175 -8.17 -9.69 14.07
N MET A 176 -7.21 -8.92 13.57
CA MET A 176 -5.77 -9.24 13.53
C MET A 176 -5.48 -10.59 12.86
N THR A 177 -6.20 -10.87 11.78
CA THR A 177 -6.08 -12.12 11.01
C THR A 177 -5.75 -11.86 9.56
N ASP A 178 -5.03 -12.78 8.94
CA ASP A 178 -4.74 -12.74 7.51
C ASP A 178 -6.03 -12.93 6.70
N LEU A 179 -6.18 -12.16 5.62
CA LEU A 179 -7.24 -12.37 4.63
C LEU A 179 -6.89 -13.54 3.72
N ASP A 180 -7.89 -14.39 3.45
CA ASP A 180 -7.80 -15.40 2.39
C ASP A 180 -7.97 -14.70 1.03
N MET A 181 -6.85 -14.39 0.36
CA MET A 181 -6.84 -13.69 -0.93
C MET A 181 -7.28 -14.59 -2.09
N GLU A 182 -7.31 -15.91 -1.93
CA GLU A 182 -7.82 -16.85 -2.94
C GLU A 182 -9.35 -16.94 -2.90
N ASN A 183 -9.94 -16.76 -1.70
CA ASN A 183 -11.38 -16.77 -1.48
C ASN A 183 -11.80 -15.54 -0.69
N PRO A 184 -11.73 -14.33 -1.26
CA PRO A 184 -12.03 -13.12 -0.53
C PRO A 184 -13.49 -13.11 -0.09
N VAL A 185 -13.73 -13.50 1.16
CA VAL A 185 -15.03 -13.27 1.80
C VAL A 185 -15.21 -11.76 1.85
N LYS A 186 -16.38 -11.29 1.43
CA LYS A 186 -16.74 -9.87 1.54
C LYS A 186 -16.90 -9.50 3.02
N TRP A 187 -15.78 -9.48 3.74
CA TRP A 187 -15.74 -9.27 5.19
C TRP A 187 -16.42 -7.98 5.64
N TRP A 188 -16.44 -6.94 4.78
CA TRP A 188 -17.13 -5.68 5.02
C TRP A 188 -18.66 -5.78 4.93
N SER A 189 -19.21 -6.85 4.33
CA SER A 189 -20.66 -7.05 4.20
C SER A 189 -21.26 -7.93 5.30
N VAL A 190 -20.42 -8.47 6.18
CA VAL A 190 -20.83 -9.34 7.28
C VAL A 190 -20.90 -8.48 8.56
N ARG A 191 -22.01 -7.79 8.70
CA ARG A 191 -22.47 -7.15 9.95
C ARG A 191 -23.87 -7.61 10.29
#